data_ccade9f3b41caddfcd70da7f7122313e
#
_entry.id   ccade9f3b41caddfcd70da7f7122313e
#
_cell.length_a   1.000
_cell.length_b   1.000
_cell.length_c   1.000
_cell.angle_alpha   90.00
_cell.angle_beta   90.00
_cell.angle_gamma   90.00
#
_symmetry.space_group_name_H-M   'P 1'
#
loop_
_entity.id
_entity.type
_entity.pdbx_description
1 polymer ?
#
loop_
_entity_poly.entity_id
_entity_poly.type
_entity_poly.pdbx_seq_one_letter_code
_entity_poly.pdbx_strand_id
1 'polypeptide(L)'
;MKYRSAGVNVGVGTDGAASNNDLDMFEAMRQAAFLHKLVTGDPRVVSAQQALSMATIGGARALGMQDRLGSLEAGKLADVIAIRTDQPRQVPMYDPVSHLVYTTHGDDVVLTIVNGQVLMRDGVVKTLNEAQVIKDARAAADQVRKAVQ
;
A
#
# COMPACT_ATOMS: atom_id res chain seq x y z
N MET A 1 17.33 6.57 5.99
CA MET A 1 17.55 8.03 6.05
C MET A 1 18.76 8.48 5.22
N LYS A 2 19.92 7.80 5.27
CA LYS A 2 21.15 8.20 4.53
C LYS A 2 20.91 8.49 3.03
N TYR A 3 20.16 7.64 2.33
CA TYR A 3 19.86 7.85 0.90
C TYR A 3 19.04 9.13 0.64
N ARG A 4 18.00 9.39 1.43
CA ARG A 4 17.19 10.61 1.30
C ARG A 4 18.00 11.86 1.60
N SER A 5 18.87 11.84 2.63
CA SER A 5 19.77 12.96 2.94
C SER A 5 20.77 13.23 1.81
N ALA A 6 21.08 12.23 1.01
CA ALA A 6 21.92 12.36 -0.19
C ALA A 6 21.13 12.75 -1.46
N GLY A 7 19.84 13.10 -1.33
CA GLY A 7 18.98 13.49 -2.45
C GLY A 7 18.46 12.32 -3.30
N VAL A 8 18.72 11.06 -2.87
CA VAL A 8 18.23 9.89 -3.59
C VAL A 8 16.72 9.75 -3.38
N ASN A 9 15.97 9.57 -4.47
CA ASN A 9 14.54 9.26 -4.40
C ASN A 9 14.35 7.84 -3.83
N VAL A 10 13.44 7.71 -2.87
CA VAL A 10 13.12 6.45 -2.21
C VAL A 10 11.62 6.22 -2.28
N GLY A 11 11.21 5.10 -2.84
CA GLY A 11 9.85 4.57 -2.76
C GLY A 11 9.75 3.48 -1.68
N VAL A 12 8.54 3.14 -1.28
CA VAL A 12 8.23 1.99 -0.44
C VAL A 12 7.37 1.01 -1.22
N GLY A 13 7.56 -0.27 -0.99
CA GLY A 13 6.75 -1.35 -1.55
C GLY A 13 6.62 -2.49 -0.56
N THR A 14 5.70 -3.40 -0.83
CA THR A 14 5.43 -4.57 0.03
C THR A 14 6.43 -5.71 -0.16
N ASP A 15 7.23 -5.68 -1.23
CA ASP A 15 7.94 -6.84 -1.76
C ASP A 15 6.96 -7.96 -2.20
N GLY A 16 7.43 -9.14 -2.47
CA GLY A 16 6.62 -10.28 -2.88
C GLY A 16 6.02 -11.06 -1.71
N ALA A 17 4.90 -11.76 -1.97
CA ALA A 17 4.23 -12.59 -0.97
C ALA A 17 5.13 -13.72 -0.40
N ALA A 18 6.13 -14.17 -1.18
CA ALA A 18 7.08 -15.19 -0.73
C ALA A 18 8.09 -14.68 0.31
N SER A 19 8.34 -13.36 0.36
CA SER A 19 9.31 -12.75 1.29
C SER A 19 8.62 -12.01 2.42
N ASN A 20 7.53 -11.31 2.15
CA ASN A 20 6.81 -10.49 3.14
C ASN A 20 5.51 -11.13 3.66
N ASN A 21 4.98 -12.17 3.00
CA ASN A 21 3.70 -12.83 3.26
C ASN A 21 2.47 -11.94 3.10
N ASP A 22 2.58 -10.65 3.35
CA ASP A 22 1.52 -9.65 3.25
C ASP A 22 1.80 -8.66 2.10
N LEU A 23 0.75 -8.23 1.40
CA LEU A 23 0.81 -7.24 0.32
C LEU A 23 0.11 -5.93 0.70
N ASP A 24 -0.05 -5.65 2.00
CA ASP A 24 -0.68 -4.43 2.49
C ASP A 24 0.30 -3.25 2.45
N MET A 25 0.05 -2.31 1.52
CA MET A 25 0.84 -1.07 1.40
C MET A 25 0.69 -0.13 2.60
N PHE A 26 -0.43 -0.17 3.33
CA PHE A 26 -0.59 0.63 4.55
C PHE A 26 0.32 0.11 5.66
N GLU A 27 0.44 -1.22 5.78
CA GLU A 27 1.39 -1.82 6.70
C GLU A 27 2.84 -1.49 6.30
N ALA A 28 3.20 -1.61 5.03
CA ALA A 28 4.53 -1.26 4.54
C ALA A 28 4.90 0.20 4.84
N MET A 29 3.97 1.16 4.66
CA MET A 29 4.17 2.57 5.04
C MET A 29 4.38 2.74 6.54
N ARG A 30 3.56 2.07 7.36
CA ARG A 30 3.62 2.12 8.82
C ARG A 30 4.94 1.57 9.33
N GLN A 31 5.37 0.42 8.82
CA GLN A 31 6.66 -0.18 9.18
C GLN A 31 7.83 0.71 8.76
N ALA A 32 7.82 1.29 7.57
CA ALA A 32 8.84 2.24 7.13
C ALA A 32 8.95 3.42 8.10
N ALA A 33 7.81 3.98 8.57
CA ALA A 33 7.80 5.05 9.54
C ALA A 33 8.34 4.60 10.91
N PHE A 34 7.91 3.48 11.44
CA PHE A 34 8.27 3.00 12.77
C PHE A 34 9.73 2.53 12.87
N LEU A 35 10.19 1.74 11.91
CA LEU A 35 11.54 1.20 11.92
C LEU A 35 12.60 2.31 11.86
N HIS A 36 12.37 3.34 11.05
CA HIS A 36 13.31 4.46 10.99
C HIS A 36 13.35 5.27 12.29
N LYS A 37 12.20 5.50 12.94
CA LYS A 37 12.13 6.14 14.25
C LYS A 37 12.86 5.32 15.32
N LEU A 38 12.64 4.00 15.33
CA LEU A 38 13.28 3.10 16.27
C LEU A 38 14.81 3.12 16.12
N VAL A 39 15.31 2.95 14.89
CA VAL A 39 16.76 2.87 14.62
C VAL A 39 17.49 4.19 14.90
N THR A 40 16.82 5.32 14.68
CA THR A 40 17.46 6.64 14.89
C THR A 40 17.24 7.22 16.29
N GLY A 41 16.27 6.72 17.06
CA GLY A 41 15.82 7.30 18.31
C GLY A 41 15.13 8.66 18.14
N ASP A 42 14.85 9.10 16.90
CA ASP A 42 14.21 10.39 16.62
C ASP A 42 12.77 10.16 16.10
N PRO A 43 11.73 10.57 16.85
CA PRO A 43 10.34 10.38 16.45
C PRO A 43 9.92 11.23 15.24
N ARG A 44 10.72 12.21 14.82
CA ARG A 44 10.41 13.11 13.71
C ARG A 44 10.82 12.55 12.35
N VAL A 45 11.72 11.56 12.30
CA VAL A 45 12.16 10.97 11.02
C VAL A 45 11.04 10.14 10.38
N VAL A 46 10.96 10.16 9.08
CA VAL A 46 9.89 9.53 8.28
C VAL A 46 8.52 9.85 8.87
N SER A 47 8.15 11.13 8.80
CA SER A 47 6.80 11.58 9.17
C SER A 47 5.73 10.86 8.33
N ALA A 48 4.46 10.90 8.75
CA ALA A 48 3.35 10.34 7.99
C ALA A 48 3.32 10.87 6.54
N GLN A 49 3.50 12.18 6.35
CA GLN A 49 3.56 12.78 5.02
C GLN A 49 4.72 12.21 4.17
N GLN A 50 5.87 11.94 4.78
CA GLN A 50 7.01 11.35 4.10
C GLN A 50 6.74 9.89 3.73
N ALA A 51 6.15 9.10 4.62
CA ALA A 51 5.79 7.71 4.36
C ALA A 51 4.75 7.61 3.22
N LEU A 52 3.70 8.41 3.27
CA LEU A 52 2.70 8.49 2.20
C LEU A 52 3.32 8.91 0.87
N SER A 53 4.20 9.91 0.89
CA SER A 53 4.91 10.35 -0.32
C SER A 53 5.77 9.24 -0.91
N MET A 54 6.43 8.43 -0.10
CA MET A 54 7.23 7.27 -0.56
C MET A 54 6.35 6.19 -1.20
N ALA A 55 5.13 6.00 -0.72
CA ALA A 55 4.17 5.02 -1.27
C ALA A 55 3.41 5.52 -2.51
N THR A 56 3.49 6.80 -2.82
CA THR A 56 2.75 7.44 -3.93
C THR A 56 3.71 8.07 -4.94
N ILE A 57 3.91 9.38 -4.87
CA ILE A 57 4.74 10.13 -5.83
C ILE A 57 6.22 9.71 -5.79
N GLY A 58 6.74 9.25 -4.66
CA GLY A 58 8.09 8.70 -4.54
C GLY A 58 8.26 7.41 -5.34
N GLY A 59 7.28 6.51 -5.25
CA GLY A 59 7.21 5.30 -6.08
C GLY A 59 7.10 5.63 -7.57
N ALA A 60 6.22 6.55 -7.95
CA ALA A 60 6.07 7.00 -9.32
C ALA A 60 7.38 7.57 -9.89
N ARG A 61 8.12 8.38 -9.12
CA ARG A 61 9.45 8.89 -9.50
C ARG A 61 10.49 7.77 -9.66
N ALA A 62 10.46 6.76 -8.82
CA ALA A 62 11.37 5.62 -8.93
C ALA A 62 11.16 4.85 -10.24
N LEU A 63 9.93 4.86 -10.77
CA LEU A 63 9.55 4.24 -12.04
C LEU A 63 9.67 5.20 -13.24
N GLY A 64 10.05 6.46 -13.05
CA GLY A 64 10.05 7.49 -14.11
C GLY A 64 8.65 7.87 -14.60
N MET A 65 7.61 7.69 -13.77
CA MET A 65 6.20 7.88 -14.14
C MET A 65 5.51 9.01 -13.37
N GLN A 66 6.26 9.90 -12.73
CA GLN A 66 5.71 10.97 -11.88
C GLN A 66 4.78 11.95 -12.62
N ASP A 67 4.93 12.07 -13.94
CA ASP A 67 4.07 12.91 -14.75
C ASP A 67 2.71 12.27 -15.08
N ARG A 68 2.58 10.97 -14.78
CA ARG A 68 1.39 10.16 -15.09
C ARG A 68 0.73 9.57 -13.85
N LEU A 69 1.47 9.35 -12.75
CA LEU A 69 1.05 8.62 -11.56
C LEU A 69 1.49 9.33 -10.27
N GLY A 70 1.01 8.85 -9.14
CA GLY A 70 1.50 9.18 -7.80
C GLY A 70 0.87 10.41 -7.16
N SER A 71 -0.05 11.10 -7.85
CA SER A 71 -0.82 12.21 -7.29
C SER A 71 -2.16 12.36 -8.03
N LEU A 72 -3.14 12.97 -7.37
CA LEU A 72 -4.46 13.27 -7.92
C LEU A 72 -4.41 14.65 -8.60
N GLU A 73 -4.04 14.67 -9.87
CA GLU A 73 -3.92 15.88 -10.69
C GLU A 73 -4.58 15.67 -12.03
N ALA A 74 -5.20 16.75 -12.58
CA ALA A 74 -5.78 16.70 -13.90
C ALA A 74 -4.71 16.36 -14.96
N GLY A 75 -5.03 15.43 -15.85
CA GLY A 75 -4.11 14.95 -16.89
C GLY A 75 -3.30 13.71 -16.51
N LYS A 76 -3.29 13.30 -15.25
CA LYS A 76 -2.69 12.01 -14.83
C LYS A 76 -3.66 10.85 -15.01
N LEU A 77 -3.14 9.64 -14.98
CA LEU A 77 -3.95 8.43 -14.98
C LEU A 77 -4.82 8.38 -13.71
N ALA A 78 -6.05 7.92 -13.88
CA ALA A 78 -6.98 7.78 -12.77
C ALA A 78 -6.67 6.47 -12.00
N ASP A 79 -5.58 6.48 -11.22
CA ASP A 79 -5.24 5.47 -10.24
C ASP A 79 -5.63 6.00 -8.86
N VAL A 80 -6.77 5.53 -8.34
CA VAL A 80 -7.41 6.10 -7.16
C VAL A 80 -7.95 4.98 -6.28
N ILE A 81 -7.75 5.09 -4.97
CA ILE A 81 -8.47 4.31 -3.98
C ILE A 81 -9.36 5.21 -3.13
N ALA A 82 -10.52 4.69 -2.71
CA ALA A 82 -11.34 5.32 -1.68
C ALA A 82 -11.30 4.45 -0.42
N ILE A 83 -11.19 5.11 0.72
CA ILE A 83 -11.03 4.49 2.03
C ILE A 83 -12.20 4.91 2.90
N ARG A 84 -12.83 3.95 3.58
CA ARG A 84 -13.84 4.25 4.61
C ARG A 84 -13.17 4.87 5.83
N THR A 85 -13.87 5.77 6.50
CA THR A 85 -13.33 6.51 7.66
C THR A 85 -14.26 6.47 8.87
N ASP A 86 -15.19 5.52 8.88
CA ASP A 86 -16.24 5.37 9.89
C ASP A 86 -15.98 4.26 10.91
N GLN A 87 -14.81 3.63 10.87
CA GLN A 87 -14.44 2.59 11.83
C GLN A 87 -14.03 3.21 13.18
N PRO A 88 -14.31 2.53 14.32
CA PRO A 88 -13.95 3.03 15.66
C PRO A 88 -12.49 3.46 15.81
N ARG A 89 -11.56 2.76 15.15
CA ARG A 89 -10.12 3.10 15.18
C ARG A 89 -9.75 4.38 14.41
N GLN A 90 -10.68 4.89 13.58
CA GLN A 90 -10.46 6.06 12.74
C GLN A 90 -11.14 7.32 13.27
N VAL A 91 -11.86 7.20 14.39
CA VAL A 91 -12.64 8.31 14.99
C VAL A 91 -12.12 8.61 16.38
N PRO A 92 -11.86 9.89 16.72
CA PRO A 92 -11.93 11.07 15.86
C PRO A 92 -10.73 11.19 14.90
N MET A 93 -10.93 11.82 13.75
CA MET A 93 -9.88 12.08 12.76
C MET A 93 -9.44 13.54 12.81
N TYR A 94 -8.19 13.79 13.21
CA TYR A 94 -7.61 15.13 13.26
C TYR A 94 -6.68 15.42 12.08
N ASP A 95 -5.97 14.40 11.59
CA ASP A 95 -5.04 14.49 10.46
C ASP A 95 -5.22 13.26 9.55
N PRO A 96 -5.83 13.43 8.37
CA PRO A 96 -6.05 12.34 7.42
C PRO A 96 -4.76 11.61 7.00
N VAL A 97 -3.65 12.33 6.83
CA VAL A 97 -2.38 11.73 6.41
C VAL A 97 -1.82 10.82 7.52
N SER A 98 -1.89 11.27 8.75
CA SER A 98 -1.52 10.46 9.91
C SER A 98 -2.39 9.20 10.03
N HIS A 99 -3.70 9.33 9.79
CA HIS A 99 -4.62 8.19 9.79
C HIS A 99 -4.27 7.18 8.69
N LEU A 100 -4.01 7.62 7.46
CA LEU A 100 -3.60 6.76 6.35
C LEU A 100 -2.38 5.90 6.70
N VAL A 101 -1.41 6.47 7.39
CA VAL A 101 -0.15 5.76 7.71
C VAL A 101 -0.28 4.89 8.95
N TYR A 102 -0.97 5.38 10.00
CA TYR A 102 -0.88 4.73 11.32
C TYR A 102 -2.10 3.91 11.73
N THR A 103 -3.27 4.15 11.13
CA THR A 103 -4.51 3.47 11.54
C THR A 103 -5.27 2.75 10.42
N THR A 104 -5.02 3.12 9.16
CA THR A 104 -5.68 2.51 8.00
C THR A 104 -5.08 1.12 7.69
N HIS A 105 -5.92 0.20 7.24
CA HIS A 105 -5.57 -1.15 6.78
C HIS A 105 -6.10 -1.38 5.37
N GLY A 106 -5.63 -2.41 4.69
CA GLY A 106 -6.10 -2.77 3.35
C GLY A 106 -7.61 -3.00 3.30
N ASP A 107 -8.21 -3.54 4.35
CA ASP A 107 -9.65 -3.79 4.47
C ASP A 107 -10.51 -2.51 4.54
N ASP A 108 -9.89 -1.36 4.78
CA ASP A 108 -10.59 -0.07 4.75
C ASP A 108 -10.81 0.45 3.33
N VAL A 109 -10.15 -0.14 2.33
CA VAL A 109 -10.31 0.25 0.93
C VAL A 109 -11.66 -0.25 0.41
N VAL A 110 -12.53 0.67 0.03
CA VAL A 110 -13.86 0.36 -0.50
C VAL A 110 -13.96 0.50 -2.01
N LEU A 111 -12.98 1.14 -2.64
CA LEU A 111 -12.92 1.31 -4.08
C LEU A 111 -11.47 1.30 -4.55
N THR A 112 -11.21 0.57 -5.63
CA THR A 112 -9.92 0.62 -6.34
C THR A 112 -10.17 0.87 -7.82
N ILE A 113 -9.58 1.94 -8.33
CA ILE A 113 -9.61 2.33 -9.74
C ILE A 113 -8.17 2.34 -10.24
N VAL A 114 -7.92 1.73 -11.39
CA VAL A 114 -6.63 1.76 -12.08
C VAL A 114 -6.86 2.15 -13.53
N ASN A 115 -6.16 3.16 -13.97
CA ASN A 115 -6.31 3.72 -15.33
C ASN A 115 -7.79 3.99 -15.70
N GLY A 116 -8.57 4.50 -14.74
CA GLY A 116 -10.00 4.80 -14.90
C GLY A 116 -10.94 3.60 -14.83
N GLN A 117 -10.44 2.37 -14.68
CA GLN A 117 -11.25 1.15 -14.57
C GLN A 117 -11.45 0.78 -13.11
N VAL A 118 -12.70 0.53 -12.72
CA VAL A 118 -13.03 0.03 -11.37
C VAL A 118 -12.66 -1.45 -11.28
N LEU A 119 -11.61 -1.75 -10.52
CA LEU A 119 -11.13 -3.13 -10.30
C LEU A 119 -11.76 -3.79 -9.08
N MET A 120 -12.07 -3.01 -8.04
CA MET A 120 -12.71 -3.49 -6.82
C MET A 120 -13.70 -2.45 -6.30
N ARG A 121 -14.82 -2.90 -5.76
CA ARG A 121 -15.80 -2.08 -5.05
C ARG A 121 -16.43 -2.88 -3.92
N ASP A 122 -16.46 -2.29 -2.73
CA ASP A 122 -17.05 -2.85 -1.50
C ASP A 122 -16.57 -4.29 -1.21
N GLY A 123 -15.25 -4.51 -1.35
CA GLY A 123 -14.60 -5.81 -1.15
C GLY A 123 -14.78 -6.81 -2.30
N VAL A 124 -15.52 -6.45 -3.35
CA VAL A 124 -15.75 -7.34 -4.52
C VAL A 124 -14.81 -6.99 -5.65
N VAL A 125 -13.85 -7.87 -5.95
CA VAL A 125 -12.95 -7.77 -7.11
C VAL A 125 -13.75 -8.04 -8.40
N LYS A 126 -13.63 -7.15 -9.39
CA LYS A 126 -14.40 -7.23 -10.64
C LYS A 126 -13.69 -8.00 -11.74
N THR A 127 -12.40 -8.18 -11.63
CA THR A 127 -11.54 -8.79 -12.66
C THR A 127 -11.23 -10.27 -12.43
N LEU A 128 -11.59 -10.81 -11.27
CA LEU A 128 -11.31 -12.19 -10.88
C LEU A 128 -12.55 -12.87 -10.30
N ASN A 129 -12.61 -14.20 -10.45
CA ASN A 129 -13.54 -15.03 -9.69
C ASN A 129 -12.82 -15.50 -8.42
N GLU A 130 -13.05 -14.82 -7.32
CA GLU A 130 -12.38 -15.05 -6.03
C GLU A 130 -12.56 -16.51 -5.54
N ALA A 131 -13.77 -17.07 -5.65
CA ALA A 131 -14.03 -18.45 -5.25
C ALA A 131 -13.20 -19.44 -6.06
N GLN A 132 -13.05 -19.20 -7.36
CA GLN A 132 -12.21 -20.04 -8.22
C GLN A 132 -10.73 -19.90 -7.86
N VAL A 133 -10.24 -18.68 -7.64
CA VAL A 133 -8.85 -18.43 -7.23
C VAL A 133 -8.52 -19.16 -5.92
N ILE A 134 -9.40 -19.10 -4.92
CA ILE A 134 -9.22 -19.81 -3.65
C ILE A 134 -9.17 -21.33 -3.86
N LYS A 135 -10.06 -21.87 -4.72
CA LYS A 135 -10.09 -23.30 -5.04
C LYS A 135 -8.78 -23.74 -5.70
N ASP A 136 -8.31 -22.98 -6.68
CA ASP A 136 -7.09 -23.31 -7.43
C ASP A 136 -5.83 -23.21 -6.55
N ALA A 137 -5.77 -22.20 -5.68
CA ALA A 137 -4.68 -22.07 -4.71
C ALA A 137 -4.62 -23.24 -3.72
N ARG A 138 -5.77 -23.72 -3.24
CA ARG A 138 -5.82 -24.92 -2.37
C ARG A 138 -5.34 -26.15 -3.12
N ALA A 139 -5.76 -26.35 -4.37
CA ALA A 139 -5.32 -27.48 -5.18
C ALA A 139 -3.80 -27.45 -5.44
N ALA A 140 -3.24 -26.27 -5.72
CA ALA A 140 -1.80 -26.09 -5.87
C ALA A 140 -1.04 -26.39 -4.57
N ALA A 141 -1.54 -25.93 -3.43
CA ALA A 141 -0.94 -26.20 -2.12
C ALA A 141 -0.93 -27.72 -1.81
N ASP A 142 -1.98 -28.44 -2.17
CA ASP A 142 -2.03 -29.91 -2.00
C ASP A 142 -1.03 -30.64 -2.89
N GLN A 143 -0.79 -30.15 -4.11
CA GLN A 143 0.24 -30.70 -5.00
C GLN A 143 1.65 -30.49 -4.40
N VAL A 144 1.95 -29.29 -3.94
CA VAL A 144 3.24 -29.00 -3.28
C VAL A 144 3.43 -29.90 -2.05
N ARG A 145 2.41 -30.02 -1.20
CA ARG A 145 2.47 -30.87 0.00
C ARG A 145 2.78 -32.35 -0.32
N LYS A 146 2.22 -32.86 -1.41
CA LYS A 146 2.51 -34.25 -1.86
C LYS A 146 3.91 -34.42 -2.44
N ALA A 147 4.47 -33.35 -3.04
CA ALA A 147 5.78 -33.40 -3.66
C ALA A 147 6.95 -33.30 -2.66
N VAL A 148 6.71 -32.85 -1.42
CA VAL A 148 7.73 -32.69 -0.37
C VAL A 148 7.64 -33.73 0.74
N GLN A 149 6.70 -34.69 0.63
CA GLN A 149 6.61 -35.91 1.44
C GLN A 149 7.36 -37.04 0.77
#